data_1528d85c9515430ab1f3fe8e9704488a
#
_entry.id   1528d85c9515430ab1f3fe8e9704488a
#
_cell.length_a   1.000
_cell.length_b   1.000
_cell.length_c   1.000
_cell.angle_alpha   90.00
_cell.angle_beta   90.00
_cell.angle_gamma   90.00
#
_symmetry.space_group_name_H-M   'P 1'
#
loop_
_entity.id
_entity.type
_entity.pdbx_description
1 polymer ?
#
loop_
_entity_poly.entity_id
_entity_poly.type
_entity_poly.pdbx_seq_one_letter_code
_entity_poly.pdbx_strand_id
1 'polypeptide(L)'
;MTSILADRQYTLNDYKHQEQLHISNELHPDIIEKINRIAKRVGAPSYQKTPVFKRNHYHKSKNIKKENITSADWETIRNFKTTKLEKNTEGIAVHMDKIRSCLNKLTDKTYDLMLDEIKYIMKDINKEENQESFENIGEAIFEIGSFNKFWSALYARLYKDLIGVYPFMKDICVKNFQSFKSLFENINYCDANEDYNKFCEYNKENEKRRALSSFFVICADLDIIDKTEMTKIIVDFIEGVKQDISKEGKLNNVEEMVQNISIMINAGKSFLTDLDEFEDILNEIDYLETN
;
A
#
# COMPACT_ATOMS: atom_id res chain seq x y z
N MET A 1 36.32 -18.04 26.66
CA MET A 1 36.98 -16.84 26.07
C MET A 1 35.91 -15.85 25.68
N THR A 2 35.59 -14.95 26.58
CA THR A 2 34.61 -13.88 26.37
C THR A 2 35.28 -12.74 25.61
N SER A 3 34.91 -12.51 24.38
CA SER A 3 35.35 -11.38 23.56
C SER A 3 34.80 -10.09 24.14
N ILE A 4 35.67 -9.29 24.71
CA ILE A 4 35.39 -7.91 25.11
C ILE A 4 35.28 -7.09 23.80
N LEU A 5 34.08 -6.89 23.29
CA LEU A 5 33.82 -5.80 22.36
C LEU A 5 33.79 -4.52 23.17
N ALA A 6 34.97 -3.85 23.25
CA ALA A 6 35.05 -2.52 23.83
C ALA A 6 34.16 -1.58 23.00
N ASP A 7 33.25 -0.89 23.66
CA ASP A 7 32.44 0.20 23.10
C ASP A 7 33.40 1.31 22.62
N ARG A 8 33.85 1.21 21.37
CA ARG A 8 34.62 2.27 20.72
C ARG A 8 33.67 3.30 20.17
N GLN A 9 33.50 4.37 20.90
CA GLN A 9 32.84 5.56 20.37
C GLN A 9 33.84 6.29 19.44
N TYR A 10 33.51 6.31 18.17
CA TYR A 10 34.26 7.04 17.16
C TYR A 10 33.74 8.49 17.08
N THR A 11 34.66 9.45 17.09
CA THR A 11 34.33 10.87 16.94
C THR A 11 34.44 11.30 15.47
N LEU A 12 33.88 12.48 15.15
CA LEU A 12 34.03 13.08 13.82
C LEU A 12 35.51 13.35 13.47
N ASN A 13 36.35 13.60 14.49
CA ASN A 13 37.79 13.82 14.30
C ASN A 13 38.51 12.52 13.93
N ASP A 14 38.11 11.38 14.50
CA ASP A 14 38.65 10.07 14.13
C ASP A 14 38.34 9.76 12.67
N TYR A 15 37.10 10.07 12.21
CA TYR A 15 36.74 9.92 10.83
C TYR A 15 37.56 10.79 9.88
N LYS A 16 37.74 12.11 10.20
CA LYS A 16 38.56 13.04 9.41
C LYS A 16 40.02 12.63 9.37
N HIS A 17 40.53 12.09 10.46
CA HIS A 17 41.92 11.59 10.52
C HIS A 17 42.10 10.37 9.61
N GLN A 18 41.14 9.44 9.59
CA GLN A 18 41.15 8.27 8.68
C GLN A 18 41.03 8.68 7.22
N GLU A 19 40.21 9.69 6.90
CA GLU A 19 40.06 10.23 5.54
C GLU A 19 41.38 10.83 5.01
N GLN A 20 42.18 11.44 5.87
CA GLN A 20 43.48 12.02 5.51
C GLN A 20 44.56 10.97 5.31
N LEU A 21 44.43 9.79 5.90
CA LEU A 21 45.45 8.75 5.84
C LEU A 21 45.55 8.03 4.51
N HIS A 22 44.69 8.33 3.51
CA HIS A 22 44.69 7.74 2.15
C HIS A 22 45.20 6.30 2.12
N ILE A 23 44.69 5.45 3.00
CA ILE A 23 44.98 4.03 2.94
C ILE A 23 44.26 3.48 1.73
N SER A 24 45.01 3.15 0.69
CA SER A 24 44.48 2.35 -0.41
C SER A 24 44.12 0.98 0.19
N ASN A 25 42.83 0.83 0.55
CA ASN A 25 42.32 -0.45 1.05
C ASN A 25 42.19 -1.43 -0.12
N GLU A 26 43.31 -1.84 -0.71
CA GLU A 26 43.32 -2.97 -1.62
C GLU A 26 43.09 -4.23 -0.80
N LEU A 27 41.97 -4.88 -1.04
CA LEU A 27 41.65 -6.14 -0.40
C LEU A 27 42.70 -7.19 -0.81
N HIS A 28 43.13 -8.00 0.17
CA HIS A 28 44.05 -9.10 -0.11
C HIS A 28 43.50 -10.00 -1.22
N PRO A 29 44.33 -10.47 -2.18
CA PRO A 29 43.89 -11.28 -3.31
C PRO A 29 42.99 -12.47 -2.95
N ASP A 30 43.27 -13.15 -1.83
CA ASP A 30 42.46 -14.27 -1.33
C ASP A 30 41.03 -13.85 -0.93
N ILE A 31 40.85 -12.61 -0.45
CA ILE A 31 39.54 -12.07 -0.11
C ILE A 31 38.76 -11.78 -1.39
N ILE A 32 39.42 -11.19 -2.40
CA ILE A 32 38.84 -10.92 -3.71
C ILE A 32 38.40 -12.23 -4.39
N GLU A 33 39.24 -13.28 -4.31
CA GLU A 33 38.88 -14.60 -4.85
C GLU A 33 37.66 -15.20 -4.15
N LYS A 34 37.59 -15.10 -2.81
CA LYS A 34 36.41 -15.55 -2.03
C LYS A 34 35.15 -14.80 -2.43
N ILE A 35 35.24 -13.47 -2.59
CA ILE A 35 34.11 -12.63 -3.03
C ILE A 35 33.63 -13.06 -4.43
N ASN A 36 34.57 -13.24 -5.37
CA ASN A 36 34.23 -13.66 -6.73
C ASN A 36 33.59 -15.06 -6.78
N ARG A 37 34.05 -15.98 -5.94
CA ARG A 37 33.50 -17.33 -5.81
C ARG A 37 32.07 -17.28 -5.26
N ILE A 38 31.79 -16.46 -4.25
CA ILE A 38 30.45 -16.26 -3.71
C ILE A 38 29.55 -15.61 -4.76
N ALA A 39 30.02 -14.56 -5.44
CA ALA A 39 29.28 -13.87 -6.50
C ALA A 39 28.85 -14.83 -7.62
N LYS A 40 29.73 -15.73 -8.04
CA LYS A 40 29.39 -16.77 -9.04
C LYS A 40 28.32 -17.75 -8.51
N ARG A 41 28.38 -18.13 -7.24
CA ARG A 41 27.40 -19.07 -6.63
C ARG A 41 26.00 -18.47 -6.50
N VAL A 42 25.89 -17.17 -6.21
CA VAL A 42 24.61 -16.46 -6.08
C VAL A 42 24.10 -15.85 -7.38
N GLY A 43 24.85 -16.00 -8.49
CA GLY A 43 24.49 -15.40 -9.77
C GLY A 43 24.51 -13.87 -9.76
N ALA A 44 25.40 -13.29 -8.93
CA ALA A 44 25.52 -11.83 -8.86
C ALA A 44 25.97 -11.25 -10.21
N PRO A 45 25.33 -10.17 -10.71
CA PRO A 45 25.78 -9.52 -11.93
C PRO A 45 27.19 -8.99 -11.76
N SER A 46 27.97 -8.95 -12.87
CA SER A 46 29.28 -8.31 -12.88
C SER A 46 29.14 -6.87 -12.38
N TYR A 47 30.08 -6.46 -11.51
CA TYR A 47 30.08 -5.10 -10.97
C TYR A 47 30.02 -4.07 -12.08
N GLN A 48 28.93 -3.34 -12.17
CA GLN A 48 28.83 -2.16 -13.02
C GLN A 48 29.25 -0.96 -12.21
N LYS A 49 30.20 -0.22 -12.74
CA LYS A 49 30.66 1.03 -12.14
C LYS A 49 29.46 1.92 -11.87
N THR A 50 29.31 2.37 -10.62
CA THR A 50 28.22 3.29 -10.24
C THR A 50 28.12 4.42 -11.28
N PRO A 51 26.95 4.69 -11.87
CA PRO A 51 26.84 5.74 -12.87
C PRO A 51 27.25 7.07 -12.25
N VAL A 52 28.23 7.71 -12.85
CA VAL A 52 28.61 9.08 -12.46
C VAL A 52 27.57 10.00 -13.07
N PHE A 53 26.64 10.45 -12.28
CA PHE A 53 25.69 11.48 -12.68
C PHE A 53 26.48 12.76 -12.92
N LYS A 54 26.62 13.18 -14.20
CA LYS A 54 27.10 14.51 -14.50
C LYS A 54 26.20 15.50 -13.78
N ARG A 55 26.75 16.27 -12.83
CA ARG A 55 26.03 17.42 -12.29
C ARG A 55 25.71 18.30 -13.48
N ASN A 56 24.44 18.27 -13.93
CA ASN A 56 23.96 19.31 -14.81
C ASN A 56 24.11 20.61 -14.00
N HIS A 57 25.00 21.46 -14.46
CA HIS A 57 24.98 22.84 -14.02
C HIS A 57 23.65 23.39 -14.49
N TYR A 58 22.65 23.34 -13.63
CA TYR A 58 21.43 24.10 -13.85
C TYR A 58 21.89 25.53 -14.07
N HIS A 59 21.73 26.02 -15.29
CA HIS A 59 21.77 27.44 -15.53
C HIS A 59 20.82 28.05 -14.52
N LYS A 60 21.37 28.80 -13.56
CA LYS A 60 20.57 29.56 -12.61
C LYS A 60 19.59 30.37 -13.43
N SER A 61 18.35 29.94 -13.49
CA SER A 61 17.25 30.77 -13.96
C SER A 61 17.30 32.04 -13.12
N LYS A 62 17.54 33.17 -13.79
CA LYS A 62 17.81 34.45 -13.15
C LYS A 62 16.60 35.06 -12.45
N ASN A 63 15.51 34.37 -12.20
CA ASN A 63 14.28 34.95 -11.64
C ASN A 63 13.52 34.01 -10.66
N ILE A 64 14.19 33.16 -9.89
CA ILE A 64 13.53 32.70 -8.67
C ILE A 64 13.70 33.87 -7.68
N LYS A 65 12.64 34.64 -7.46
CA LYS A 65 12.53 35.49 -6.26
C LYS A 65 12.80 34.54 -5.07
N LYS A 66 13.94 34.78 -4.40
CA LYS A 66 14.15 34.15 -3.10
C LYS A 66 13.04 34.70 -2.21
N GLU A 67 12.01 33.92 -1.99
CA GLU A 67 11.08 34.18 -0.90
C GLU A 67 11.93 34.16 0.36
N ASN A 68 12.17 35.34 0.89
CA ASN A 68 12.89 35.47 2.15
C ASN A 68 12.01 34.83 3.21
N ILE A 69 12.52 33.79 3.85
CA ILE A 69 11.88 33.18 5.01
C ILE A 69 11.56 34.30 6.00
N THR A 70 10.30 34.48 6.30
CA THR A 70 9.86 35.55 7.21
C THR A 70 10.20 35.21 8.66
N SER A 71 10.17 36.23 9.54
CA SER A 71 10.33 35.99 10.98
C SER A 71 9.26 35.04 11.53
N ALA A 72 8.06 35.05 10.96
CA ALA A 72 6.97 34.15 11.31
C ALA A 72 7.29 32.69 10.92
N ASP A 73 7.89 32.48 9.73
CA ASP A 73 8.33 31.14 9.31
C ASP A 73 9.42 30.59 10.25
N TRP A 74 10.35 31.47 10.66
CA TRP A 74 11.38 31.11 11.64
C TRP A 74 10.81 30.80 13.02
N GLU A 75 9.77 31.50 13.46
CA GLU A 75 9.06 31.17 14.71
C GLU A 75 8.32 29.82 14.59
N THR A 76 7.69 29.55 13.47
CA THR A 76 7.03 28.26 13.19
C THR A 76 8.03 27.11 13.23
N ILE A 77 9.21 27.28 12.59
CA ILE A 77 10.28 26.28 12.60
C ILE A 77 10.84 26.06 14.03
N ARG A 78 11.05 27.14 14.79
CA ARG A 78 11.55 27.04 16.18
C ARG A 78 10.56 26.41 17.13
N ASN A 79 9.26 26.67 16.91
CA ASN A 79 8.18 26.16 17.74
C ASN A 79 7.68 24.80 17.29
N PHE A 80 8.25 24.24 16.20
CA PHE A 80 7.90 22.89 15.73
C PHE A 80 8.23 21.87 16.82
N LYS A 81 7.18 21.35 17.43
CA LYS A 81 7.28 20.23 18.36
C LYS A 81 6.94 18.97 17.58
N THR A 82 7.85 18.01 17.58
CA THR A 82 7.54 16.68 17.07
C THR A 82 6.34 16.11 17.82
N THR A 83 5.36 15.63 17.08
CA THR A 83 4.22 14.93 17.66
C THR A 83 4.76 13.72 18.44
N LYS A 84 4.66 13.76 19.76
CA LYS A 84 4.94 12.58 20.58
C LYS A 84 3.75 11.65 20.41
N LEU A 85 3.99 10.47 19.83
CA LEU A 85 3.02 9.39 19.83
C LEU A 85 2.89 8.90 21.27
N GLU A 86 1.81 9.31 21.94
CA GLU A 86 1.44 8.73 23.22
C GLU A 86 0.87 7.33 22.96
N LYS A 87 1.49 6.32 23.55
CA LYS A 87 0.94 4.97 23.50
C LYS A 87 -0.28 4.91 24.42
N ASN A 88 -1.38 4.46 23.87
CA ASN A 88 -2.54 4.13 24.69
C ASN A 88 -2.15 3.04 25.69
N THR A 89 -2.45 3.24 26.96
CA THR A 89 -2.07 2.32 28.02
C THR A 89 -3.25 1.49 28.53
N GLU A 90 -4.48 1.87 28.19
CA GLU A 90 -5.69 1.24 28.72
C GLU A 90 -6.80 1.18 27.67
N GLY A 91 -7.71 0.23 27.83
CA GLY A 91 -8.93 0.10 27.04
C GLY A 91 -8.75 -0.43 25.63
N ILE A 92 -9.80 -0.32 24.83
CA ILE A 92 -9.88 -0.85 23.45
C ILE A 92 -8.79 -0.32 22.51
N ALA A 93 -8.30 0.91 22.77
CA ALA A 93 -7.25 1.53 21.97
C ALA A 93 -5.94 0.74 22.01
N VAL A 94 -5.62 0.10 23.13
CA VAL A 94 -4.43 -0.79 23.24
C VAL A 94 -4.58 -2.02 22.37
N HIS A 95 -5.76 -2.62 22.34
CA HIS A 95 -6.04 -3.78 21.49
C HIS A 95 -5.99 -3.41 20.01
N MET A 96 -6.53 -2.24 19.64
CA MET A 96 -6.43 -1.69 18.29
C MET A 96 -4.99 -1.48 17.85
N ASP A 97 -4.12 -0.92 18.70
CA ASP A 97 -2.72 -0.69 18.40
C ASP A 97 -1.95 -2.02 18.23
N LYS A 98 -2.28 -3.03 19.04
CA LYS A 98 -1.72 -4.39 18.89
C LYS A 98 -2.16 -5.03 17.56
N ILE A 99 -3.45 -4.95 17.21
CA ILE A 99 -3.98 -5.49 15.96
C ILE A 99 -3.32 -4.79 14.76
N ARG A 100 -3.23 -3.45 14.76
CA ARG A 100 -2.50 -2.70 13.73
C ARG A 100 -1.05 -3.16 13.60
N SER A 101 -0.39 -3.41 14.74
CA SER A 101 0.98 -3.93 14.75
C SER A 101 1.09 -5.32 14.13
N CYS A 102 0.12 -6.22 14.38
CA CYS A 102 0.06 -7.54 13.76
C CYS A 102 -0.17 -7.44 12.25
N LEU A 103 -1.14 -6.61 11.83
CA LEU A 103 -1.44 -6.39 10.42
C LEU A 103 -0.23 -5.82 9.66
N ASN A 104 0.50 -4.88 10.25
CA ASN A 104 1.70 -4.32 9.64
C ASN A 104 2.89 -5.29 9.55
N LYS A 105 2.87 -6.38 10.31
CA LYS A 105 3.90 -7.45 10.29
C LYS A 105 3.47 -8.66 9.47
N LEU A 106 2.28 -8.61 8.87
CA LEU A 106 1.71 -9.71 8.13
C LEU A 106 2.48 -9.94 6.83
N THR A 107 3.00 -11.15 6.68
CA THR A 107 3.69 -11.68 5.49
C THR A 107 3.38 -13.15 5.36
N ASP A 108 3.67 -13.79 4.23
CA ASP A 108 3.48 -15.25 4.10
C ASP A 108 4.23 -16.05 5.20
N LYS A 109 5.39 -15.56 5.65
CA LYS A 109 6.19 -16.24 6.69
C LYS A 109 5.66 -16.04 8.11
N THR A 110 4.98 -14.93 8.36
CA THR A 110 4.45 -14.56 9.68
C THR A 110 2.95 -14.78 9.80
N TYR A 111 2.32 -15.28 8.73
CA TYR A 111 0.88 -15.37 8.61
C TYR A 111 0.22 -16.07 9.81
N ASP A 112 0.59 -17.32 10.07
CA ASP A 112 -0.03 -18.12 11.12
C ASP A 112 0.17 -17.48 12.49
N LEU A 113 1.38 -16.97 12.76
CA LEU A 113 1.69 -16.29 14.01
C LEU A 113 0.84 -15.03 14.21
N MET A 114 0.68 -14.22 13.16
CA MET A 114 -0.11 -12.98 13.24
C MET A 114 -1.60 -13.28 13.32
N LEU A 115 -2.09 -14.29 12.62
CA LEU A 115 -3.48 -14.74 12.70
C LEU A 115 -3.84 -15.20 14.12
N ASP A 116 -2.99 -16.02 14.73
CA ASP A 116 -3.20 -16.53 16.09
C ASP A 116 -3.16 -15.39 17.12
N GLU A 117 -2.24 -14.44 16.97
CA GLU A 117 -2.16 -13.26 17.83
C GLU A 117 -3.41 -12.37 17.71
N ILE A 118 -3.91 -12.13 16.48
CA ILE A 118 -5.15 -11.37 16.26
C ILE A 118 -6.34 -12.10 16.90
N LYS A 119 -6.46 -13.42 16.70
CA LYS A 119 -7.52 -14.22 17.34
C LYS A 119 -7.46 -14.17 18.86
N TYR A 120 -6.25 -14.21 19.43
CA TYR A 120 -6.04 -14.11 20.86
C TYR A 120 -6.50 -12.75 21.39
N ILE A 121 -6.10 -11.66 20.74
CA ILE A 121 -6.49 -10.29 21.10
C ILE A 121 -8.02 -10.14 21.00
N MET A 122 -8.64 -10.58 19.91
CA MET A 122 -10.09 -10.48 19.71
C MET A 122 -10.87 -11.31 20.75
N LYS A 123 -10.35 -12.49 21.13
CA LYS A 123 -10.97 -13.31 22.17
C LYS A 123 -10.92 -12.64 23.55
N ASP A 124 -9.88 -11.91 23.84
CA ASP A 124 -9.69 -11.17 25.08
C ASP A 124 -10.71 -10.02 25.19
N ILE A 125 -10.84 -9.26 24.11
CA ILE A 125 -11.80 -8.16 24.00
C ILE A 125 -13.25 -8.64 24.16
N ASN A 126 -13.61 -9.75 23.50
CA ASN A 126 -14.98 -10.29 23.56
C ASN A 126 -15.42 -10.72 24.98
N LYS A 127 -14.49 -10.83 25.92
CA LYS A 127 -14.79 -11.12 27.32
C LYS A 127 -15.00 -9.88 28.18
N GLU A 128 -14.32 -8.78 27.81
CA GLU A 128 -14.18 -7.59 28.66
C GLU A 128 -15.02 -6.42 28.17
N GLU A 129 -15.31 -6.36 26.85
CA GLU A 129 -15.90 -5.21 26.19
C GLU A 129 -17.32 -5.50 25.67
N ASN A 130 -18.07 -4.45 25.40
CA ASN A 130 -19.39 -4.57 24.79
C ASN A 130 -19.30 -4.94 23.30
N GLN A 131 -20.40 -5.40 22.71
CA GLN A 131 -20.47 -5.86 21.33
C GLN A 131 -20.10 -4.76 20.33
N GLU A 132 -20.48 -3.51 20.60
CA GLU A 132 -20.16 -2.35 19.75
C GLU A 132 -18.65 -2.17 19.61
N SER A 133 -17.92 -2.28 20.70
CA SER A 133 -16.45 -2.20 20.69
C SER A 133 -15.80 -3.30 19.87
N PHE A 134 -16.39 -4.49 19.88
CA PHE A 134 -15.93 -5.64 19.14
C PHE A 134 -16.17 -5.50 17.61
N GLU A 135 -17.32 -4.96 17.23
CA GLU A 135 -17.65 -4.64 15.83
C GLU A 135 -16.75 -3.53 15.29
N ASN A 136 -16.47 -2.48 16.07
CA ASN A 136 -15.53 -1.42 15.68
C ASN A 136 -14.12 -1.95 15.35
N ILE A 137 -13.67 -2.98 16.06
CA ILE A 137 -12.40 -3.64 15.75
C ILE A 137 -12.48 -4.40 14.43
N GLY A 138 -13.56 -5.12 14.19
CA GLY A 138 -13.80 -5.79 12.92
C GLY A 138 -13.80 -4.82 11.73
N GLU A 139 -14.44 -3.67 11.88
CA GLU A 139 -14.42 -2.59 10.88
C GLU A 139 -13.01 -2.04 10.66
N ALA A 140 -12.24 -1.84 11.71
CA ALA A 140 -10.86 -1.37 11.58
C ALA A 140 -9.93 -2.40 10.90
N ILE A 141 -10.10 -3.69 11.19
CA ILE A 141 -9.38 -4.76 10.48
C ILE A 141 -9.75 -4.75 9.00
N PHE A 142 -11.04 -4.61 8.69
CA PHE A 142 -11.52 -4.47 7.31
C PHE A 142 -10.89 -3.27 6.62
N GLU A 143 -10.93 -2.09 7.25
CA GLU A 143 -10.39 -0.86 6.67
C GLU A 143 -8.90 -0.97 6.36
N ILE A 144 -8.09 -1.47 7.30
CA ILE A 144 -6.65 -1.63 7.10
C ILE A 144 -6.34 -2.64 6.00
N GLY A 145 -7.05 -3.78 5.99
CA GLY A 145 -6.82 -4.86 5.03
C GLY A 145 -7.27 -4.50 3.61
N SER A 146 -8.46 -3.91 3.48
CA SER A 146 -9.06 -3.59 2.19
C SER A 146 -8.37 -2.43 1.44
N PHE A 147 -7.67 -1.54 2.17
CA PHE A 147 -6.96 -0.41 1.55
C PHE A 147 -5.51 -0.72 1.18
N ASN A 148 -5.04 -1.92 1.44
CA ASN A 148 -3.70 -2.34 1.08
C ASN A 148 -3.65 -3.08 -0.26
N LYS A 149 -3.57 -2.33 -1.36
CA LYS A 149 -3.57 -2.86 -2.74
C LYS A 149 -2.50 -3.94 -2.97
N PHE A 150 -1.29 -3.76 -2.43
CA PHE A 150 -0.17 -4.67 -2.71
C PHE A 150 -0.31 -6.04 -2.04
N TRP A 151 -1.01 -6.09 -0.92
CA TRP A 151 -1.18 -7.29 -0.11
C TRP A 151 -2.64 -7.75 -0.05
N SER A 152 -3.48 -7.33 -1.01
CA SER A 152 -4.92 -7.65 -1.04
C SER A 152 -5.20 -9.14 -0.87
N ALA A 153 -4.43 -10.02 -1.55
CA ALA A 153 -4.60 -11.47 -1.44
C ALA A 153 -4.32 -11.99 -0.03
N LEU A 154 -3.25 -11.50 0.60
CA LEU A 154 -2.87 -11.90 1.94
C LEU A 154 -3.90 -11.43 2.98
N TYR A 155 -4.37 -10.20 2.86
CA TYR A 155 -5.39 -9.64 3.74
C TYR A 155 -6.77 -10.27 3.52
N ALA A 156 -7.17 -10.57 2.28
CA ALA A 156 -8.42 -11.26 2.00
C ALA A 156 -8.41 -12.69 2.58
N ARG A 157 -7.30 -13.41 2.47
CA ARG A 157 -7.11 -14.71 3.13
C ARG A 157 -7.24 -14.59 4.65
N LEU A 158 -6.54 -13.62 5.27
CA LEU A 158 -6.65 -13.36 6.71
C LEU A 158 -8.10 -13.08 7.10
N TYR A 159 -8.79 -12.27 6.31
CA TYR A 159 -10.17 -11.90 6.56
C TYR A 159 -11.10 -13.11 6.49
N LYS A 160 -10.91 -14.02 5.50
CA LYS A 160 -11.62 -15.30 5.41
C LYS A 160 -11.42 -16.16 6.65
N ASP A 161 -10.16 -16.31 7.10
CA ASP A 161 -9.84 -17.11 8.28
C ASP A 161 -10.44 -16.51 9.56
N LEU A 162 -10.54 -15.18 9.64
CA LEU A 162 -11.21 -14.48 10.74
C LEU A 162 -12.73 -14.64 10.68
N ILE A 163 -13.36 -14.62 9.51
CA ILE A 163 -14.78 -14.91 9.33
C ILE A 163 -15.14 -16.31 9.87
N GLY A 164 -14.25 -17.29 9.68
CA GLY A 164 -14.46 -18.65 10.20
C GLY A 164 -14.56 -18.72 11.73
N VAL A 165 -14.02 -17.73 12.44
CA VAL A 165 -14.10 -17.62 13.90
C VAL A 165 -15.10 -16.57 14.35
N TYR A 166 -15.23 -15.49 13.61
CA TYR A 166 -16.05 -14.32 13.90
C TYR A 166 -17.00 -14.00 12.72
N PRO A 167 -18.16 -14.67 12.63
CA PRO A 167 -19.06 -14.57 11.46
C PRO A 167 -19.54 -13.15 11.15
N PHE A 168 -19.67 -12.27 12.16
CA PHE A 168 -20.09 -10.87 11.98
C PHE A 168 -19.17 -10.08 11.03
N MET A 169 -17.90 -10.49 10.88
CA MET A 169 -16.97 -9.85 9.95
C MET A 169 -17.44 -10.02 8.49
N LYS A 170 -18.18 -11.09 8.17
CA LYS A 170 -18.80 -11.26 6.85
C LYS A 170 -19.81 -10.15 6.56
N ASP A 171 -20.63 -9.79 7.55
CA ASP A 171 -21.64 -8.75 7.43
C ASP A 171 -20.99 -7.38 7.18
N ILE A 172 -19.86 -7.10 7.84
CA ILE A 172 -19.05 -5.89 7.59
C ILE A 172 -18.55 -5.88 6.14
N CYS A 173 -18.01 -6.98 5.65
CA CYS A 173 -17.52 -7.08 4.26
C CYS A 173 -18.67 -6.86 3.26
N VAL A 174 -19.79 -7.53 3.42
CA VAL A 174 -20.97 -7.42 2.54
C VAL A 174 -21.53 -6.00 2.56
N LYS A 175 -21.66 -5.38 3.72
CA LYS A 175 -22.12 -3.97 3.85
C LYS A 175 -21.23 -3.00 3.07
N ASN A 176 -19.92 -3.14 3.20
CA ASN A 176 -18.96 -2.33 2.46
C ASN A 176 -18.97 -2.62 0.97
N PHE A 177 -19.17 -3.87 0.57
CA PHE A 177 -19.32 -4.26 -0.82
C PHE A 177 -20.56 -3.65 -1.48
N GLN A 178 -21.70 -3.64 -0.79
CA GLN A 178 -22.93 -3.01 -1.27
C GLN A 178 -22.77 -1.51 -1.58
N SER A 179 -21.92 -0.82 -0.82
CA SER A 179 -21.62 0.60 -1.04
C SER A 179 -20.45 0.84 -2.03
N PHE A 180 -19.77 -0.21 -2.49
CA PHE A 180 -18.59 -0.09 -3.34
C PHE A 180 -18.88 0.62 -4.67
N LYS A 181 -19.97 0.27 -5.34
CA LYS A 181 -20.36 0.87 -6.63
C LYS A 181 -20.55 2.39 -6.53
N SER A 182 -21.08 2.88 -5.39
CA SER A 182 -21.32 4.31 -5.19
C SER A 182 -20.05 5.16 -5.19
N LEU A 183 -18.88 4.57 -4.92
CA LEU A 183 -17.60 5.27 -4.96
C LEU A 183 -17.22 5.73 -6.39
N PHE A 184 -17.88 5.18 -7.42
CA PHE A 184 -17.62 5.49 -8.82
C PHE A 184 -18.63 6.47 -9.44
N GLU A 185 -19.67 6.87 -8.71
CA GLU A 185 -20.67 7.83 -9.18
C GLU A 185 -20.06 9.23 -9.41
N ASN A 186 -19.09 9.60 -8.58
CA ASN A 186 -18.43 10.90 -8.65
C ASN A 186 -16.91 10.72 -8.58
N ILE A 187 -16.27 10.65 -9.75
CA ILE A 187 -14.81 10.66 -9.88
C ILE A 187 -14.37 12.10 -10.14
N ASN A 188 -13.68 12.67 -9.19
CA ASN A 188 -13.20 14.05 -9.27
C ASN A 188 -11.75 14.07 -9.75
N TYR A 189 -11.40 15.15 -10.48
CA TYR A 189 -10.06 15.43 -10.94
C TYR A 189 -9.68 16.88 -10.64
N CYS A 190 -8.42 17.12 -10.34
CA CYS A 190 -7.85 18.46 -10.22
C CYS A 190 -6.39 18.40 -10.70
N ASP A 191 -5.96 19.41 -11.47
CA ASP A 191 -4.54 19.53 -11.84
C ASP A 191 -3.72 19.96 -10.62
N ALA A 192 -2.53 19.36 -10.46
CA ALA A 192 -1.63 19.66 -9.34
C ALA A 192 -1.15 21.14 -9.35
N ASN A 193 -1.15 21.78 -10.51
CA ASN A 193 -0.77 23.17 -10.64
C ASN A 193 -1.89 24.15 -10.26
N GLU A 194 -3.15 23.71 -10.28
CA GLU A 194 -4.31 24.52 -9.90
C GLU A 194 -4.54 24.46 -8.38
N ASP A 195 -4.64 23.25 -7.81
CA ASP A 195 -4.83 23.05 -6.38
C ASP A 195 -4.18 21.73 -5.95
N TYR A 196 -2.97 21.80 -5.41
CA TYR A 196 -2.20 20.65 -4.99
C TYR A 196 -2.88 19.85 -3.87
N ASN A 197 -3.62 20.49 -2.96
CA ASN A 197 -4.30 19.79 -1.86
C ASN A 197 -5.46 18.95 -2.39
N LYS A 198 -6.29 19.48 -3.27
CA LYS A 198 -7.36 18.73 -3.94
C LYS A 198 -6.81 17.60 -4.81
N PHE A 199 -5.73 17.87 -5.56
CA PHE A 199 -5.05 16.83 -6.32
C PHE A 199 -4.64 15.64 -5.43
N CYS A 200 -4.05 15.91 -4.26
CA CYS A 200 -3.68 14.85 -3.32
C CYS A 200 -4.90 14.13 -2.73
N GLU A 201 -5.99 14.85 -2.43
CA GLU A 201 -7.23 14.29 -1.93
C GLU A 201 -7.88 13.34 -2.94
N TYR A 202 -8.05 13.78 -4.18
CA TYR A 202 -8.65 12.96 -5.25
C TYR A 202 -7.80 11.75 -5.61
N ASN A 203 -6.47 11.89 -5.62
CA ASN A 203 -5.57 10.75 -5.79
C ASN A 203 -5.71 9.72 -4.67
N LYS A 204 -5.89 10.16 -3.42
CA LYS A 204 -6.13 9.27 -2.29
C LYS A 204 -7.46 8.52 -2.43
N GLU A 205 -8.50 9.19 -2.94
CA GLU A 205 -9.78 8.53 -3.25
C GLU A 205 -9.62 7.48 -4.37
N ASN A 206 -8.88 7.80 -5.43
CA ASN A 206 -8.59 6.87 -6.52
C ASN A 206 -7.80 5.65 -6.01
N GLU A 207 -6.78 5.86 -5.19
CA GLU A 207 -6.05 4.73 -4.57
C GLU A 207 -6.96 3.85 -3.71
N LYS A 208 -7.92 4.44 -2.99
CA LYS A 208 -8.94 3.70 -2.25
C LYS A 208 -9.82 2.85 -3.17
N ARG A 209 -10.32 3.41 -4.29
CA ARG A 209 -11.10 2.67 -5.29
C ARG A 209 -10.33 1.45 -5.81
N ARG A 210 -9.07 1.67 -6.21
CA ARG A 210 -8.20 0.62 -6.75
C ARG A 210 -7.88 -0.47 -5.73
N ALA A 211 -7.66 -0.10 -4.48
CA ALA A 211 -7.43 -1.07 -3.41
C ALA A 211 -8.67 -1.93 -3.15
N LEU A 212 -9.85 -1.31 -3.04
CA LEU A 212 -11.12 -2.01 -2.85
C LEU A 212 -11.47 -2.89 -4.05
N SER A 213 -11.21 -2.45 -5.29
CA SER A 213 -11.40 -3.26 -6.49
C SER A 213 -10.60 -4.56 -6.42
N SER A 214 -9.32 -4.48 -6.03
CA SER A 214 -8.48 -5.66 -5.84
C SER A 214 -8.98 -6.54 -4.69
N PHE A 215 -9.32 -5.94 -3.56
CA PHE A 215 -9.75 -6.68 -2.38
C PHE A 215 -11.07 -7.43 -2.59
N PHE A 216 -12.09 -6.77 -3.13
CA PHE A 216 -13.41 -7.39 -3.30
C PHE A 216 -13.41 -8.51 -4.34
N VAL A 217 -12.68 -8.35 -5.44
CA VAL A 217 -12.58 -9.42 -6.42
C VAL A 217 -11.90 -10.67 -5.86
N ILE A 218 -10.90 -10.50 -4.99
CA ILE A 218 -10.26 -11.62 -4.30
C ILE A 218 -11.21 -12.19 -3.23
N CYS A 219 -12.01 -11.36 -2.56
CA CYS A 219 -13.06 -11.83 -1.65
C CYS A 219 -14.12 -12.67 -2.38
N ALA A 220 -14.44 -12.35 -3.64
CA ALA A 220 -15.33 -13.17 -4.47
C ALA A 220 -14.66 -14.52 -4.84
N ASP A 221 -13.39 -14.51 -5.22
CA ASP A 221 -12.63 -15.74 -5.47
C ASP A 221 -12.57 -16.66 -4.24
N LEU A 222 -12.51 -16.08 -3.06
CA LEU A 222 -12.52 -16.78 -1.77
C LEU A 222 -13.92 -17.12 -1.24
N ASP A 223 -15.01 -16.89 -1.99
CA ASP A 223 -16.41 -17.14 -1.61
C ASP A 223 -16.89 -16.36 -0.36
N ILE A 224 -16.27 -15.21 -0.07
CA ILE A 224 -16.72 -14.28 0.99
C ILE A 224 -17.92 -13.48 0.51
N ILE A 225 -17.87 -13.01 -0.75
CA ILE A 225 -18.96 -12.33 -1.46
C ILE A 225 -19.37 -13.14 -2.69
N ASP A 226 -20.55 -12.87 -3.22
CA ASP A 226 -21.07 -13.58 -4.36
C ASP A 226 -20.30 -13.24 -5.65
N LYS A 227 -19.86 -14.26 -6.38
CA LYS A 227 -19.12 -14.12 -7.65
C LYS A 227 -19.96 -13.46 -8.73
N THR A 228 -21.24 -13.81 -8.80
CA THR A 228 -22.17 -13.25 -9.78
C THR A 228 -22.40 -11.76 -9.56
N GLU A 229 -22.53 -11.32 -8.29
CA GLU A 229 -22.63 -9.90 -7.96
C GLU A 229 -21.35 -9.15 -8.33
N MET A 230 -20.18 -9.73 -8.08
CA MET A 230 -18.91 -9.12 -8.46
C MET A 230 -18.75 -9.02 -9.99
N THR A 231 -19.09 -10.06 -10.72
CA THR A 231 -19.08 -10.07 -12.20
C THR A 231 -20.02 -9.01 -12.76
N LYS A 232 -21.20 -8.87 -12.19
CA LYS A 232 -22.16 -7.82 -12.58
C LYS A 232 -21.59 -6.42 -12.40
N ILE A 233 -20.84 -6.16 -11.33
CA ILE A 233 -20.16 -4.86 -11.14
C ILE A 233 -19.13 -4.61 -12.24
N ILE A 234 -18.36 -5.62 -12.65
CA ILE A 234 -17.39 -5.49 -13.74
C ILE A 234 -18.10 -5.12 -15.04
N VAL A 235 -19.19 -5.82 -15.37
CA VAL A 235 -20.02 -5.53 -16.58
C VAL A 235 -20.61 -4.12 -16.50
N ASP A 236 -21.18 -3.73 -15.37
CA ASP A 236 -21.74 -2.38 -15.18
C ASP A 236 -20.69 -1.29 -15.38
N PHE A 237 -19.43 -1.54 -14.98
CA PHE A 237 -18.32 -0.59 -15.18
C PHE A 237 -17.90 -0.51 -16.65
N ILE A 238 -17.86 -1.63 -17.37
CA ILE A 238 -17.60 -1.64 -18.83
C ILE A 238 -18.67 -0.84 -19.56
N GLU A 239 -19.93 -1.06 -19.22
CA GLU A 239 -21.05 -0.29 -19.78
C GLU A 239 -20.95 1.21 -19.46
N GLY A 240 -20.53 1.56 -18.25
CA GLY A 240 -20.27 2.95 -17.86
C GLY A 240 -19.14 3.58 -18.69
N VAL A 241 -18.07 2.85 -18.97
CA VAL A 241 -16.98 3.30 -19.85
C VAL A 241 -17.50 3.52 -21.27
N LYS A 242 -18.28 2.58 -21.84
CA LYS A 242 -18.87 2.75 -23.18
C LYS A 242 -19.72 4.00 -23.29
N GLN A 243 -20.48 4.31 -22.25
CA GLN A 243 -21.33 5.51 -22.23
C GLN A 243 -20.53 6.81 -22.14
N ASP A 244 -19.39 6.80 -21.48
CA ASP A 244 -18.62 8.01 -21.17
C ASP A 244 -17.43 8.24 -22.09
N ILE A 245 -16.93 7.23 -22.81
CA ILE A 245 -15.72 7.29 -23.64
C ILE A 245 -15.77 8.37 -24.73
N SER A 246 -16.96 8.64 -25.29
CA SER A 246 -17.15 9.65 -26.34
C SER A 246 -17.61 11.02 -25.80
N LYS A 247 -17.75 11.17 -24.47
CA LYS A 247 -18.22 12.41 -23.86
C LYS A 247 -17.07 13.34 -23.53
N GLU A 248 -17.16 14.58 -23.97
CA GLU A 248 -16.20 15.62 -23.63
C GLU A 248 -16.16 15.83 -22.09
N GLY A 249 -14.96 15.99 -21.54
CA GLY A 249 -14.73 16.21 -20.11
C GLY A 249 -14.80 14.96 -19.24
N LYS A 250 -14.97 13.76 -19.83
CA LYS A 250 -15.08 12.48 -19.10
C LYS A 250 -13.78 11.64 -19.12
N LEU A 251 -12.71 12.14 -19.73
CA LEU A 251 -11.46 11.39 -19.89
C LEU A 251 -10.94 10.81 -18.56
N ASN A 252 -10.83 11.63 -17.52
CA ASN A 252 -10.31 11.17 -16.22
C ASN A 252 -11.22 10.13 -15.56
N ASN A 253 -12.53 10.22 -15.76
CA ASN A 253 -13.48 9.23 -15.26
C ASN A 253 -13.28 7.88 -15.96
N VAL A 254 -13.16 7.92 -17.31
CA VAL A 254 -12.93 6.73 -18.14
C VAL A 254 -11.60 6.08 -17.77
N GLU A 255 -10.51 6.86 -17.66
CA GLU A 255 -9.20 6.34 -17.28
C GLU A 255 -9.22 5.65 -15.91
N GLU A 256 -9.86 6.26 -14.91
CA GLU A 256 -9.96 5.66 -13.57
C GLU A 256 -10.82 4.40 -13.59
N MET A 257 -11.95 4.38 -14.31
CA MET A 257 -12.80 3.20 -14.43
C MET A 257 -12.05 2.05 -15.14
N VAL A 258 -11.42 2.32 -16.29
CA VAL A 258 -10.64 1.32 -17.04
C VAL A 258 -9.52 0.73 -16.17
N GLN A 259 -8.85 1.57 -15.37
CA GLN A 259 -7.82 1.10 -14.46
C GLN A 259 -8.38 0.16 -13.38
N ASN A 260 -9.56 0.46 -12.83
CA ASN A 260 -10.22 -0.41 -11.85
C ASN A 260 -10.70 -1.71 -12.48
N ILE A 261 -11.29 -1.68 -13.69
CA ILE A 261 -11.68 -2.87 -14.47
C ILE A 261 -10.46 -3.77 -14.68
N SER A 262 -9.35 -3.20 -15.14
CA SER A 262 -8.09 -3.94 -15.34
C SER A 262 -7.60 -4.61 -14.06
N ILE A 263 -7.67 -3.91 -12.92
CA ILE A 263 -7.31 -4.47 -11.61
C ILE A 263 -8.21 -5.66 -11.26
N MET A 264 -9.54 -5.51 -11.43
CA MET A 264 -10.50 -6.55 -11.10
C MET A 264 -10.34 -7.80 -11.98
N ILE A 265 -10.15 -7.64 -13.29
CA ILE A 265 -9.93 -8.76 -14.20
C ILE A 265 -8.63 -9.48 -13.89
N ASN A 266 -7.53 -8.75 -13.68
CA ASN A 266 -6.25 -9.36 -13.38
C ASN A 266 -6.24 -10.09 -12.03
N ALA A 267 -6.85 -9.52 -11.00
CA ALA A 267 -6.90 -10.12 -9.66
C ALA A 267 -7.95 -11.25 -9.56
N GLY A 268 -9.03 -11.18 -10.36
CA GLY A 268 -10.11 -12.17 -10.37
C GLY A 268 -9.96 -13.26 -11.44
N LYS A 269 -8.83 -13.29 -12.14
CA LYS A 269 -8.63 -14.19 -13.29
C LYS A 269 -8.97 -15.66 -12.96
N SER A 270 -8.66 -16.12 -11.75
CA SER A 270 -8.88 -17.50 -11.31
C SER A 270 -10.34 -17.95 -11.43
N PHE A 271 -11.28 -17.09 -11.01
CA PHE A 271 -12.69 -17.46 -11.09
C PHE A 271 -13.38 -16.91 -12.34
N LEU A 272 -12.93 -15.77 -12.88
CA LEU A 272 -13.55 -15.18 -14.07
C LEU A 272 -13.40 -16.06 -15.30
N THR A 273 -12.25 -16.73 -15.48
CA THR A 273 -12.01 -17.65 -16.61
C THR A 273 -12.92 -18.89 -16.59
N ASP A 274 -13.48 -19.22 -15.45
CA ASP A 274 -14.39 -20.36 -15.29
C ASP A 274 -15.87 -19.98 -15.58
N LEU A 275 -16.14 -18.69 -15.86
CA LEU A 275 -17.48 -18.21 -16.18
C LEU A 275 -17.73 -18.28 -17.68
N ASP A 276 -18.92 -18.74 -18.07
CA ASP A 276 -19.35 -18.80 -19.48
C ASP A 276 -19.38 -17.41 -20.14
N GLU A 277 -19.65 -16.36 -19.35
CA GLU A 277 -19.71 -14.97 -19.79
C GLU A 277 -18.33 -14.28 -19.92
N PHE A 278 -17.22 -14.96 -19.58
CA PHE A 278 -15.91 -14.30 -19.56
C PHE A 278 -15.43 -13.89 -20.97
N GLU A 279 -15.68 -14.73 -21.98
CA GLU A 279 -15.36 -14.39 -23.38
C GLU A 279 -16.18 -13.18 -23.86
N ASP A 280 -17.44 -13.06 -23.44
CA ASP A 280 -18.27 -11.90 -23.74
C ASP A 280 -17.72 -10.63 -23.11
N ILE A 281 -17.26 -10.70 -21.86
CA ILE A 281 -16.60 -9.57 -21.15
C ILE A 281 -15.35 -9.14 -21.91
N LEU A 282 -14.51 -10.06 -22.36
CA LEU A 282 -13.31 -9.73 -23.13
C LEU A 282 -13.66 -9.10 -24.49
N ASN A 283 -14.64 -9.65 -25.20
CA ASN A 283 -15.12 -9.09 -26.47
C ASN A 283 -15.65 -7.66 -26.27
N GLU A 284 -16.38 -7.41 -25.20
CA GLU A 284 -16.90 -6.08 -24.86
C GLU A 284 -15.78 -5.05 -24.62
N ILE A 285 -14.67 -5.50 -24.04
CA ILE A 285 -13.47 -4.65 -23.82
C ILE A 285 -12.75 -4.39 -25.14
N ASP A 286 -12.59 -5.41 -26.00
CA ASP A 286 -11.92 -5.27 -27.29
C ASP A 286 -12.66 -4.32 -28.24
N TYR A 287 -13.99 -4.18 -28.06
CA TYR A 287 -14.81 -3.22 -28.82
C TYR A 287 -14.76 -1.78 -28.27
N LEU A 288 -14.06 -1.52 -27.16
CA LEU A 288 -13.87 -0.17 -26.67
C LEU A 288 -12.91 0.59 -27.60
N GLU A 289 -13.46 1.44 -28.46
CA GLU A 289 -12.68 2.36 -29.27
C GLU A 289 -12.34 3.60 -28.43
N THR A 290 -11.05 3.92 -28.39
CA THR A 290 -10.58 5.18 -27.80
C THR A 290 -10.52 6.22 -28.88
N ASN A 291 -11.31 7.30 -28.77
CA ASN A 291 -11.24 8.47 -29.64
C ASN A 291 -10.12 9.41 -29.19
#